data_c41a42726344d951f4eb42f89c505fc8
#
_entry.id   c41a42726344d951f4eb42f89c505fc8
#
_cell.length_a   1.000
_cell.length_b   1.000
_cell.length_c   1.000
_cell.angle_alpha   90.00
_cell.angle_beta   90.00
_cell.angle_gamma   90.00
#
_symmetry.space_group_name_H-M   'P 1'
#
loop_
_entity.id
_entity.type
_entity.pdbx_description
1 polymer ?
#
loop_
_entity_poly.entity_id
_entity_poly.type
_entity_poly.pdbx_seq_one_letter_code
_entity_poly.pdbx_strand_id
1 'polypeptide(L)'
;MKHFWALVFLMVPIFGVLTFVLAPYYNLAFPQDISENGRVIDQLFYFILWLTGIIFVVTEGALFYFMWKYNGRSNREPVKYSHGSHTLEVVWTILPAVTLLFIAIYQMNAWADAKMRKPDVPVTAEITGRQFNWDVRYPGPDGELHTPDDIIRVDGDIHFPSGEEILLSIKSADVLHSFFLPNIRMKQDVVPGMQQYMWFKCREPKAVVDIVCAELCGWGHYKMSGRATFEPRSDYNAWLAEKATEQQTRRIAQSSAP
;
A
#
# COMPACT_ATOMS: atom_id res chain seq x y z
N MET A 1 8.10 1.60 45.50
CA MET A 1 8.64 1.52 44.11
C MET A 1 9.00 0.08 43.64
N LYS A 2 8.54 -0.96 44.33
CA LYS A 2 8.92 -2.37 44.04
C LYS A 2 8.46 -2.87 42.68
N HIS A 3 7.29 -2.42 42.21
CA HIS A 3 6.68 -2.89 40.97
C HIS A 3 6.53 -1.78 39.92
N PHE A 4 7.22 -0.68 40.08
CA PHE A 4 7.10 0.48 39.19
C PHE A 4 7.36 0.11 37.72
N TRP A 5 8.47 -0.56 37.44
CA TRP A 5 8.80 -0.96 36.07
C TRP A 5 7.82 -1.99 35.50
N ALA A 6 7.34 -2.95 36.28
CA ALA A 6 6.33 -3.88 35.83
C ALA A 6 5.04 -3.17 35.41
N LEU A 7 4.61 -2.16 36.19
CA LEU A 7 3.43 -1.35 35.84
C LEU A 7 3.67 -0.51 34.57
N VAL A 8 4.89 0.08 34.40
CA VAL A 8 5.23 0.82 33.17
C VAL A 8 5.11 -0.09 31.96
N PHE A 9 5.68 -1.30 32.01
CA PHE A 9 5.57 -2.26 30.89
C PHE A 9 4.16 -2.78 30.68
N LEU A 10 3.32 -2.86 31.70
CA LEU A 10 1.90 -3.20 31.53
C LEU A 10 1.13 -2.10 30.77
N MET A 11 1.52 -0.83 30.92
CA MET A 11 0.86 0.28 30.24
C MET A 11 1.10 0.25 28.71
N VAL A 12 2.20 -0.34 28.24
CA VAL A 12 2.53 -0.42 26.81
C VAL A 12 1.46 -1.17 26.01
N PRO A 13 1.11 -2.44 26.33
CA PRO A 13 0.08 -3.15 25.60
C PRO A 13 -1.31 -2.52 25.77
N ILE A 14 -1.63 -2.01 26.97
CA ILE A 14 -2.90 -1.33 27.21
C ILE A 14 -3.03 -0.10 26.30
N PHE A 15 -2.00 0.75 26.26
CA PHE A 15 -1.99 1.93 25.42
C PHE A 15 -2.03 1.57 23.93
N GLY A 16 -1.25 0.57 23.50
CA GLY A 16 -1.23 0.09 22.12
C GLY A 16 -2.59 -0.42 21.66
N VAL A 17 -3.22 -1.30 22.45
CA VAL A 17 -4.54 -1.83 22.13
C VAL A 17 -5.61 -0.72 22.14
N LEU A 18 -5.56 0.17 23.13
CA LEU A 18 -6.52 1.28 23.21
C LEU A 18 -6.38 2.23 22.03
N THR A 19 -5.16 2.60 21.66
CA THR A 19 -4.90 3.47 20.49
C THR A 19 -5.40 2.82 19.23
N PHE A 20 -5.14 1.53 19.04
CA PHE A 20 -5.58 0.79 17.87
C PHE A 20 -7.13 0.71 17.78
N VAL A 21 -7.81 0.41 18.89
CA VAL A 21 -9.28 0.34 18.93
C VAL A 21 -9.91 1.72 18.68
N LEU A 22 -9.26 2.79 19.13
CA LEU A 22 -9.78 4.16 18.96
C LEU A 22 -9.44 4.77 17.59
N ALA A 23 -8.40 4.28 16.91
CA ALA A 23 -7.94 4.85 15.63
C ALA A 23 -9.06 5.05 14.58
N PRO A 24 -9.98 4.10 14.34
CA PRO A 24 -11.07 4.27 13.39
C PRO A 24 -12.00 5.45 13.71
N TYR A 25 -12.25 5.71 14.99
CA TYR A 25 -13.12 6.81 15.44
C TYR A 25 -12.51 8.20 15.18
N TYR A 26 -11.20 8.26 14.99
CA TYR A 26 -10.46 9.50 14.70
C TYR A 26 -9.97 9.56 13.24
N ASN A 27 -10.51 8.75 12.34
CA ASN A 27 -10.10 8.64 10.94
C ASN A 27 -8.59 8.33 10.75
N LEU A 28 -8.00 7.61 11.70
CA LEU A 28 -6.61 7.13 11.66
C LEU A 28 -6.50 5.67 11.20
N ALA A 29 -7.60 5.11 10.69
CA ALA A 29 -7.62 3.78 10.07
C ALA A 29 -7.33 3.86 8.58
N PHE A 30 -7.42 2.73 7.88
CA PHE A 30 -7.29 2.69 6.44
C PHE A 30 -8.32 3.57 5.74
N PRO A 31 -7.95 4.24 4.64
CA PRO A 31 -8.90 4.92 3.79
C PRO A 31 -9.92 3.91 3.22
N GLN A 32 -11.06 4.41 2.76
CA GLN A 32 -12.10 3.56 2.17
C GLN A 32 -11.53 2.74 1.00
N ASP A 33 -11.75 1.43 1.00
CA ASP A 33 -11.45 0.56 -0.12
C ASP A 33 -12.50 0.69 -1.23
N ILE A 34 -12.05 0.99 -2.44
CA ILE A 34 -12.88 1.14 -3.64
C ILE A 34 -12.51 0.13 -4.74
N SER A 35 -11.59 -0.80 -4.47
CA SER A 35 -11.13 -1.78 -5.46
C SER A 35 -11.81 -3.14 -5.33
N GLU A 36 -11.81 -3.91 -6.40
CA GLU A 36 -12.35 -5.27 -6.39
C GLU A 36 -11.51 -6.21 -5.50
N ASN A 37 -10.20 -6.11 -5.58
CA ASN A 37 -9.26 -6.94 -4.82
C ASN A 37 -8.97 -6.41 -3.40
N GLY A 38 -9.31 -5.17 -3.11
CA GLY A 38 -9.01 -4.52 -1.82
C GLY A 38 -9.61 -5.24 -0.63
N ARG A 39 -10.82 -5.78 -0.77
CA ARG A 39 -11.45 -6.57 0.30
C ARG A 39 -10.62 -7.78 0.71
N VAL A 40 -10.05 -8.51 -0.24
CA VAL A 40 -9.20 -9.69 0.04
C VAL A 40 -7.90 -9.26 0.72
N ILE A 41 -7.31 -8.16 0.26
CA ILE A 41 -6.09 -7.59 0.85
C ILE A 41 -6.36 -7.13 2.29
N ASP A 42 -7.47 -6.42 2.53
CA ASP A 42 -7.86 -5.96 3.86
C ASP A 42 -8.15 -7.14 4.81
N GLN A 43 -8.82 -8.20 4.34
CA GLN A 43 -9.05 -9.41 5.14
C GLN A 43 -7.73 -10.09 5.55
N LEU A 44 -6.78 -10.22 4.63
CA LEU A 44 -5.44 -10.75 4.93
C LEU A 44 -4.71 -9.87 5.94
N PHE A 45 -4.75 -8.56 5.76
CA PHE A 45 -4.13 -7.62 6.68
C PHE A 45 -4.71 -7.75 8.09
N TYR A 46 -6.04 -7.73 8.24
CA TYR A 46 -6.68 -7.86 9.55
C TYR A 46 -6.45 -9.24 10.17
N PHE A 47 -6.39 -10.30 9.38
CA PHE A 47 -6.04 -11.63 9.87
C PHE A 47 -4.62 -11.64 10.48
N ILE A 48 -3.63 -11.11 9.77
CA ILE A 48 -2.25 -11.01 10.26
C ILE A 48 -2.17 -10.10 11.47
N LEU A 49 -2.88 -8.97 11.46
CA LEU A 49 -2.93 -8.02 12.56
C LEU A 49 -3.51 -8.64 13.85
N TRP A 50 -4.61 -9.38 13.76
CA TRP A 50 -5.17 -10.09 14.91
C TRP A 50 -4.21 -11.15 15.46
N LEU A 51 -3.60 -11.93 14.57
CA LEU A 51 -2.63 -12.94 14.97
C LEU A 51 -1.43 -12.33 15.69
N THR A 52 -0.82 -11.30 15.10
CA THR A 52 0.35 -10.62 15.70
C THR A 52 -0.05 -9.82 16.95
N GLY A 53 -1.23 -9.24 16.98
CA GLY A 53 -1.78 -8.54 18.13
C GLY A 53 -1.99 -9.46 19.35
N ILE A 54 -2.50 -10.68 19.13
CA ILE A 54 -2.63 -11.68 20.18
C ILE A 54 -1.25 -12.07 20.72
N ILE A 55 -0.29 -12.35 19.84
CA ILE A 55 1.08 -12.69 20.23
C ILE A 55 1.71 -11.54 21.03
N PHE A 56 1.53 -10.29 20.58
CA PHE A 56 1.99 -9.10 21.28
C PHE A 56 1.42 -9.03 22.71
N VAL A 57 0.10 -9.15 22.87
CA VAL A 57 -0.53 -9.09 24.20
C VAL A 57 -0.05 -10.23 25.12
N VAL A 58 0.11 -11.44 24.57
CA VAL A 58 0.62 -12.59 25.34
C VAL A 58 2.06 -12.39 25.79
N THR A 59 2.93 -11.91 24.89
CA THR A 59 4.36 -11.69 25.22
C THR A 59 4.54 -10.55 26.20
N GLU A 60 3.81 -9.44 26.06
CA GLU A 60 3.86 -8.32 27.00
C GLU A 60 3.26 -8.71 28.36
N GLY A 61 2.15 -9.49 28.36
CA GLY A 61 1.58 -10.05 29.58
C GLY A 61 2.54 -10.99 30.32
N ALA A 62 3.27 -11.84 29.60
CA ALA A 62 4.30 -12.71 30.17
C ALA A 62 5.47 -11.87 30.73
N LEU A 63 5.92 -10.84 30.00
CA LEU A 63 6.95 -9.91 30.46
C LEU A 63 6.54 -9.22 31.76
N PHE A 64 5.33 -8.66 31.80
CA PHE A 64 4.77 -8.07 33.00
C PHE A 64 4.76 -9.07 34.19
N TYR A 65 4.24 -10.31 33.95
CA TYR A 65 4.17 -11.35 34.97
C TYR A 65 5.54 -11.69 35.54
N PHE A 66 6.57 -11.88 34.68
CA PHE A 66 7.92 -12.20 35.14
C PHE A 66 8.57 -11.04 35.91
N MET A 67 8.40 -9.81 35.43
CA MET A 67 8.90 -8.62 36.14
C MET A 67 8.22 -8.40 37.50
N TRP A 68 6.94 -8.74 37.58
CA TRP A 68 6.19 -8.65 38.84
C TRP A 68 6.64 -9.74 39.81
N LYS A 69 6.65 -10.99 39.37
CA LYS A 69 6.91 -12.17 40.21
C LYS A 69 8.37 -12.28 40.63
N TYR A 70 9.31 -12.05 39.72
CA TYR A 70 10.74 -12.27 39.96
C TYR A 70 11.51 -10.97 40.32
N ASN A 71 10.83 -9.99 40.87
CA ASN A 71 11.46 -8.78 41.34
C ASN A 71 12.34 -9.10 42.57
N GLY A 72 13.67 -8.95 42.45
CA GLY A 72 14.64 -9.27 43.50
C GLY A 72 14.51 -8.50 44.81
N ARG A 73 13.68 -7.43 44.85
CA ARG A 73 13.33 -6.73 46.08
C ARG A 73 12.15 -7.37 46.84
N SER A 74 11.35 -8.20 46.17
CA SER A 74 10.19 -8.87 46.74
C SER A 74 10.44 -10.35 46.97
N ASN A 75 11.24 -11.01 46.17
CA ASN A 75 11.52 -12.44 46.23
C ASN A 75 12.96 -12.66 46.63
N ARG A 76 13.19 -13.23 47.82
CA ARG A 76 14.51 -13.57 48.35
C ARG A 76 14.80 -15.07 48.31
N GLU A 77 13.99 -15.85 47.60
CA GLU A 77 14.23 -17.27 47.50
C GLU A 77 15.50 -17.56 46.65
N PRO A 78 16.28 -18.61 47.01
CA PRO A 78 17.44 -18.99 46.24
C PRO A 78 17.08 -19.36 44.81
N VAL A 79 17.80 -18.81 43.85
CA VAL A 79 17.60 -19.06 42.43
C VAL A 79 18.04 -20.50 42.12
N LYS A 80 17.14 -21.29 41.52
CA LYS A 80 17.51 -22.58 40.94
C LYS A 80 18.08 -22.39 39.55
N TYR A 81 19.29 -22.91 39.34
CA TYR A 81 19.91 -22.94 38.03
C TYR A 81 19.16 -23.93 37.12
N SER A 82 18.87 -23.52 35.86
CA SER A 82 18.26 -24.37 34.85
C SER A 82 19.01 -24.21 33.52
N HIS A 83 19.28 -25.31 32.84
CA HIS A 83 19.89 -25.33 31.52
C HIS A 83 18.90 -25.00 30.37
N GLY A 84 17.68 -24.60 30.69
CA GLY A 84 16.60 -24.39 29.72
C GLY A 84 15.65 -25.58 29.66
N SER A 85 14.78 -25.55 28.66
CA SER A 85 13.77 -26.61 28.43
C SER A 85 13.69 -26.88 26.94
N HIS A 86 14.19 -28.06 26.53
CA HIS A 86 14.13 -28.48 25.14
C HIS A 86 12.69 -28.50 24.58
N THR A 87 11.73 -28.86 25.40
CA THR A 87 10.31 -28.84 25.00
C THR A 87 9.83 -27.42 24.66
N LEU A 88 10.20 -26.43 25.49
CA LEU A 88 9.86 -25.03 25.20
C LEU A 88 10.56 -24.54 23.93
N GLU A 89 11.84 -24.90 23.75
CA GLU A 89 12.62 -24.55 22.56
C GLU A 89 11.95 -25.07 21.28
N VAL A 90 11.52 -26.32 21.27
CA VAL A 90 10.80 -26.93 20.14
C VAL A 90 9.46 -26.22 19.91
N VAL A 91 8.70 -25.96 20.96
CA VAL A 91 7.38 -25.31 20.84
C VAL A 91 7.49 -23.91 20.23
N TRP A 92 8.37 -23.06 20.75
CA TRP A 92 8.49 -21.69 20.23
C TRP A 92 9.20 -21.59 18.87
N THR A 93 9.85 -22.66 18.42
CA THR A 93 10.41 -22.75 17.07
C THR A 93 9.37 -23.28 16.07
N ILE A 94 8.72 -24.37 16.39
CA ILE A 94 7.81 -25.04 15.45
C ILE A 94 6.49 -24.27 15.28
N LEU A 95 5.93 -23.74 16.36
CA LEU A 95 4.65 -23.02 16.28
C LEU A 95 4.71 -21.80 15.34
N PRO A 96 5.68 -20.88 15.47
CA PRO A 96 5.81 -19.78 14.50
C PRO A 96 6.12 -20.25 13.08
N ALA A 97 6.99 -21.26 12.91
CA ALA A 97 7.33 -21.78 11.60
C ALA A 97 6.10 -22.32 10.85
N VAL A 98 5.25 -23.11 11.52
CA VAL A 98 4.00 -23.63 10.96
C VAL A 98 3.02 -22.48 10.67
N THR A 99 2.94 -21.51 11.56
CA THR A 99 2.08 -20.32 11.35
C THR A 99 2.50 -19.53 10.12
N LEU A 100 3.79 -19.27 9.95
CA LEU A 100 4.31 -18.54 8.79
C LEU A 100 4.09 -19.33 7.48
N LEU A 101 4.28 -20.65 7.51
CA LEU A 101 4.00 -21.51 6.35
C LEU A 101 2.51 -21.46 5.98
N PHE A 102 1.64 -21.53 6.97
CA PHE A 102 0.20 -21.40 6.76
C PHE A 102 -0.16 -20.05 6.11
N ILE A 103 0.36 -18.93 6.64
CA ILE A 103 0.14 -17.59 6.07
C ILE A 103 0.65 -17.52 4.63
N ALA A 104 1.87 -18.06 4.37
CA ALA A 104 2.46 -18.05 3.04
C ALA A 104 1.58 -18.77 2.01
N ILE A 105 1.02 -19.94 2.37
CA ILE A 105 0.11 -20.69 1.50
C ILE A 105 -1.24 -19.95 1.35
N TYR A 106 -1.78 -19.45 2.44
CA TYR A 106 -3.09 -18.79 2.46
C TYR A 106 -3.14 -17.53 1.59
N GLN A 107 -2.06 -16.74 1.57
CA GLN A 107 -1.98 -15.50 0.80
C GLN A 107 -1.63 -15.70 -0.69
N MET A 108 -1.22 -16.89 -1.12
CA MET A 108 -0.68 -17.13 -2.48
C MET A 108 -1.62 -16.67 -3.60
N ASN A 109 -2.93 -16.93 -3.47
CA ASN A 109 -3.90 -16.52 -4.50
C ASN A 109 -4.03 -15.00 -4.58
N ALA A 110 -4.15 -14.31 -3.44
CA ALA A 110 -4.24 -12.85 -3.40
C ALA A 110 -2.99 -12.20 -4.00
N TRP A 111 -1.81 -12.76 -3.69
CA TRP A 111 -0.55 -12.28 -4.26
C TRP A 111 -0.46 -12.54 -5.77
N ALA A 112 -0.90 -13.72 -6.22
CA ALA A 112 -0.92 -14.06 -7.64
C ALA A 112 -1.86 -13.15 -8.43
N ASP A 113 -3.05 -12.84 -7.91
CA ASP A 113 -4.00 -11.92 -8.54
C ASP A 113 -3.45 -10.49 -8.61
N ALA A 114 -2.77 -10.06 -7.57
CA ALA A 114 -2.21 -8.70 -7.49
C ALA A 114 -0.93 -8.50 -8.31
N LYS A 115 -0.12 -9.58 -8.56
CA LYS A 115 1.25 -9.43 -9.09
C LYS A 115 1.65 -10.39 -10.22
N MET A 116 0.92 -11.46 -10.46
CA MET A 116 1.31 -12.48 -11.45
C MET A 116 0.30 -12.63 -12.58
N ARG A 117 -0.98 -12.55 -12.27
CA ARG A 117 -2.06 -12.77 -13.25
C ARG A 117 -2.44 -11.47 -13.93
N LYS A 118 -1.49 -10.92 -14.72
CA LYS A 118 -1.73 -9.71 -15.52
C LYS A 118 -2.94 -9.94 -16.44
N PRO A 119 -3.96 -9.06 -16.45
CA PRO A 119 -5.10 -9.17 -17.35
C PRO A 119 -4.67 -8.97 -18.81
N ASP A 120 -5.36 -9.64 -19.73
CA ASP A 120 -5.15 -9.49 -21.17
C ASP A 120 -6.04 -8.35 -21.71
N VAL A 121 -5.67 -7.14 -21.32
CA VAL A 121 -6.34 -5.90 -21.75
C VAL A 121 -5.29 -4.90 -22.25
N PRO A 122 -5.66 -3.97 -23.14
CA PRO A 122 -4.74 -2.91 -23.54
C PRO A 122 -4.27 -2.06 -22.37
N VAL A 123 -3.09 -1.48 -22.49
CA VAL A 123 -2.56 -0.55 -21.50
C VAL A 123 -3.43 0.71 -21.49
N THR A 124 -4.06 0.98 -20.36
CA THR A 124 -4.95 2.14 -20.18
C THR A 124 -4.16 3.45 -20.15
N ALA A 125 -3.00 3.44 -19.50
CA ALA A 125 -2.09 4.59 -19.42
C ALA A 125 -0.67 4.15 -19.08
N GLU A 126 0.31 4.94 -19.51
CA GLU A 126 1.69 4.84 -19.06
C GLU A 126 1.99 5.92 -18.03
N ILE A 127 2.45 5.51 -16.84
CA ILE A 127 2.83 6.39 -15.74
C ILE A 127 4.35 6.50 -15.70
N THR A 128 4.88 7.72 -15.69
CA THR A 128 6.31 7.98 -15.53
C THR A 128 6.54 8.77 -14.25
N GLY A 129 7.23 8.15 -13.29
CA GLY A 129 7.70 8.83 -12.07
C GLY A 129 8.90 9.72 -12.37
N ARG A 130 8.86 10.94 -11.85
CA ARG A 130 9.99 11.89 -11.93
C ARG A 130 10.02 12.73 -10.66
N GLN A 131 11.16 13.22 -10.26
CA GLN A 131 11.29 14.13 -9.10
C GLN A 131 10.64 15.49 -9.40
N PHE A 132 9.50 15.88 -8.86
CA PHE A 132 8.68 15.25 -7.83
C PHE A 132 7.23 15.21 -8.31
N ASN A 133 6.97 14.54 -9.42
CA ASN A 133 5.68 14.52 -10.09
C ASN A 133 5.41 13.17 -10.77
N TRP A 134 4.15 12.96 -11.15
CA TRP A 134 3.68 11.84 -11.94
C TRP A 134 3.25 12.34 -13.31
N ASP A 135 4.02 11.99 -14.35
CA ASP A 135 3.62 12.23 -15.72
C ASP A 135 2.78 11.05 -16.19
N VAL A 136 1.75 11.31 -16.96
CA VAL A 136 0.90 10.28 -17.54
C VAL A 136 0.77 10.46 -19.06
N ARG A 137 0.80 9.33 -19.76
CA ARG A 137 0.56 9.24 -21.19
C ARG A 137 -0.62 8.31 -21.43
N TYR A 138 -1.63 8.81 -22.08
CA TYR A 138 -2.76 8.01 -22.56
C TYR A 138 -2.62 7.73 -24.04
N PRO A 139 -3.10 6.57 -24.53
CA PRO A 139 -3.23 6.33 -25.95
C PRO A 139 -4.17 7.37 -26.57
N GLY A 140 -3.82 7.82 -27.75
CA GLY A 140 -4.65 8.70 -28.54
C GLY A 140 -5.88 8.00 -29.13
N PRO A 141 -6.54 8.65 -30.11
CA PRO A 141 -7.67 8.06 -30.82
C PRO A 141 -7.40 6.72 -31.53
N ASP A 142 -6.11 6.45 -31.86
CA ASP A 142 -5.70 5.18 -32.47
C ASP A 142 -5.63 4.01 -31.45
N GLY A 143 -5.68 4.30 -30.13
CA GLY A 143 -5.61 3.33 -29.06
C GLY A 143 -4.20 2.75 -28.82
N GLU A 144 -3.17 3.28 -29.47
CA GLU A 144 -1.78 2.85 -29.33
C GLU A 144 -0.96 3.89 -28.54
N LEU A 145 -0.03 3.43 -27.72
CA LEU A 145 0.92 4.30 -27.00
C LEU A 145 2.17 4.55 -27.85
N HIS A 146 2.81 5.69 -27.61
CA HIS A 146 4.02 6.15 -28.30
C HIS A 146 3.78 6.57 -29.74
N THR A 147 2.57 7.03 -30.04
CA THR A 147 2.18 7.62 -31.32
C THR A 147 2.06 9.15 -31.20
N PRO A 148 2.04 9.88 -32.35
CA PRO A 148 1.99 11.34 -32.31
C PRO A 148 0.73 11.95 -31.71
N ASP A 149 -0.36 11.19 -31.62
CA ASP A 149 -1.65 11.60 -31.08
C ASP A 149 -1.83 11.29 -29.59
N ASP A 150 -0.85 10.67 -28.93
CA ASP A 150 -0.85 10.45 -27.48
C ASP A 150 -1.18 11.72 -26.70
N ILE A 151 -1.98 11.55 -25.64
CA ILE A 151 -2.34 12.62 -24.71
C ILE A 151 -1.37 12.57 -23.53
N ILE A 152 -0.58 13.64 -23.34
CA ILE A 152 0.43 13.73 -22.28
C ILE A 152 0.01 14.75 -21.24
N ARG A 153 -0.02 14.33 -19.96
CA ARG A 153 -0.29 15.17 -18.81
C ARG A 153 0.87 15.10 -17.82
N VAL A 154 1.19 16.24 -17.23
CA VAL A 154 2.34 16.39 -16.31
C VAL A 154 1.93 17.07 -14.99
N ASP A 155 0.65 17.06 -14.68
CA ASP A 155 0.06 17.75 -13.51
C ASP A 155 -0.34 16.83 -12.36
N GLY A 156 -0.10 15.52 -12.52
CA GLY A 156 -0.46 14.52 -11.50
C GLY A 156 -1.96 14.29 -11.37
N ASP A 157 -2.79 14.86 -12.27
CA ASP A 157 -4.22 14.59 -12.36
C ASP A 157 -4.47 13.47 -13.37
N ILE A 158 -4.79 12.28 -12.87
CA ILE A 158 -4.86 11.06 -13.65
C ILE A 158 -6.28 10.52 -13.63
N HIS A 159 -6.85 10.30 -14.80
CA HIS A 159 -8.20 9.80 -14.95
C HIS A 159 -8.21 8.33 -15.40
N PHE A 160 -9.19 7.58 -14.91
CA PHE A 160 -9.38 6.17 -15.20
C PHE A 160 -10.87 5.83 -15.39
N PRO A 161 -11.20 4.90 -16.29
CA PRO A 161 -12.56 4.39 -16.39
C PRO A 161 -12.88 3.51 -15.16
N SER A 162 -14.07 3.66 -14.59
CA SER A 162 -14.56 2.84 -13.48
C SER A 162 -15.26 1.57 -13.98
N GLY A 163 -15.30 0.54 -13.12
CA GLY A 163 -16.05 -0.69 -13.39
C GLY A 163 -15.40 -1.69 -14.36
N GLU A 164 -14.18 -1.43 -14.81
CA GLU A 164 -13.45 -2.30 -15.73
C GLU A 164 -11.97 -2.47 -15.30
N GLU A 165 -11.29 -3.44 -15.90
CA GLU A 165 -9.88 -3.69 -15.65
C GLU A 165 -9.03 -2.57 -16.22
N ILE A 166 -8.18 -2.00 -15.36
CA ILE A 166 -7.19 -0.98 -15.70
C ILE A 166 -5.83 -1.62 -15.65
N LEU A 167 -5.07 -1.50 -16.73
CA LEU A 167 -3.69 -1.93 -16.82
C LEU A 167 -2.80 -0.71 -17.04
N LEU A 168 -1.88 -0.49 -16.09
CA LEU A 168 -0.89 0.58 -16.15
C LEU A 168 0.47 0.02 -16.55
N SER A 169 1.18 0.72 -17.44
CA SER A 169 2.61 0.59 -17.65
C SER A 169 3.32 1.65 -16.82
N ILE A 170 4.32 1.27 -16.03
CA ILE A 170 4.94 2.16 -15.05
C ILE A 170 6.46 2.15 -15.22
N LYS A 171 7.07 3.34 -15.30
CA LYS A 171 8.52 3.50 -15.41
C LYS A 171 9.02 4.75 -14.69
N SER A 172 10.30 4.80 -14.39
CA SER A 172 10.96 5.98 -13.82
C SER A 172 11.81 6.70 -14.87
N ALA A 173 11.83 8.03 -14.81
CA ALA A 173 12.69 8.87 -15.63
C ALA A 173 14.03 9.20 -14.94
N ASP A 174 14.15 9.01 -13.63
CA ASP A 174 15.31 9.48 -12.85
C ASP A 174 15.70 8.51 -11.72
N VAL A 175 15.03 8.53 -10.58
CA VAL A 175 15.35 7.75 -9.38
C VAL A 175 14.26 6.73 -9.07
N LEU A 176 14.44 5.97 -7.99
CA LEU A 176 13.43 5.07 -7.49
C LEU A 176 12.24 5.85 -6.90
N HIS A 177 11.02 5.47 -7.30
CA HIS A 177 9.75 5.93 -6.75
C HIS A 177 8.87 4.72 -6.45
N SER A 178 7.70 4.94 -5.86
CA SER A 178 6.66 3.90 -5.77
C SER A 178 5.28 4.52 -5.98
N PHE A 179 4.59 4.08 -7.03
CA PHE A 179 3.24 4.54 -7.34
C PHE A 179 2.23 3.81 -6.46
N PHE A 180 1.58 4.53 -5.58
CA PHE A 180 0.67 3.96 -4.60
C PHE A 180 -0.69 4.63 -4.64
N LEU A 181 -1.72 3.80 -4.76
CA LEU A 181 -3.14 4.15 -4.65
C LEU A 181 -3.71 3.54 -3.36
N PRO A 182 -3.72 4.29 -2.23
CA PRO A 182 -4.15 3.76 -0.93
C PRO A 182 -5.57 3.18 -0.92
N ASN A 183 -6.50 3.84 -1.61
CA ASN A 183 -7.90 3.41 -1.71
C ASN A 183 -8.11 2.19 -2.64
N ILE A 184 -7.13 1.87 -3.48
CA ILE A 184 -7.11 0.68 -4.34
C ILE A 184 -6.34 -0.47 -3.67
N ARG A 185 -5.55 -0.20 -2.62
CA ARG A 185 -4.64 -1.17 -1.95
C ARG A 185 -3.50 -1.67 -2.84
N MET A 186 -3.20 -0.95 -3.92
CA MET A 186 -2.16 -1.36 -4.87
C MET A 186 -0.99 -0.40 -4.86
N LYS A 187 0.20 -0.97 -4.80
CA LYS A 187 1.49 -0.28 -4.84
C LYS A 187 2.44 -0.99 -5.79
N GLN A 188 3.16 -0.20 -6.61
CA GLN A 188 4.19 -0.71 -7.50
C GLN A 188 5.41 0.21 -7.47
N ASP A 189 6.57 -0.37 -7.16
CA ASP A 189 7.83 0.36 -7.22
C ASP A 189 8.17 0.71 -8.67
N VAL A 190 8.74 1.89 -8.86
CA VAL A 190 9.00 2.52 -10.14
C VAL A 190 10.51 2.65 -10.30
N VAL A 191 11.13 1.62 -10.89
CA VAL A 191 12.58 1.46 -10.92
C VAL A 191 13.16 2.02 -12.23
N PRO A 192 14.21 2.85 -12.18
CA PRO A 192 14.90 3.33 -13.38
C PRO A 192 15.39 2.17 -14.26
N GLY A 193 15.19 2.29 -15.58
CA GLY A 193 15.58 1.27 -16.55
C GLY A 193 14.68 0.04 -16.62
N MET A 194 13.63 -0.02 -15.79
CA MET A 194 12.65 -1.11 -15.82
C MET A 194 11.27 -0.60 -16.23
N GLN A 195 10.56 -1.40 -17.02
CA GLN A 195 9.15 -1.21 -17.30
C GLN A 195 8.36 -2.24 -16.48
N GLN A 196 7.43 -1.76 -15.67
CA GLN A 196 6.61 -2.57 -14.77
C GLN A 196 5.13 -2.37 -15.06
N TYR A 197 4.30 -3.26 -14.53
CA TYR A 197 2.87 -3.21 -14.73
C TYR A 197 2.14 -3.26 -13.40
N MET A 198 1.04 -2.53 -13.32
CA MET A 198 0.09 -2.58 -12.23
C MET A 198 -1.32 -2.64 -12.80
N TRP A 199 -2.19 -3.46 -12.22
CA TRP A 199 -3.56 -3.60 -12.67
C TRP A 199 -4.51 -3.66 -11.50
N PHE A 200 -5.71 -3.16 -11.71
CA PHE A 200 -6.76 -3.10 -10.71
C PHE A 200 -8.09 -2.75 -11.37
N LYS A 201 -9.19 -2.93 -10.61
CA LYS A 201 -10.53 -2.52 -11.01
C LYS A 201 -11.17 -1.73 -9.89
N CYS A 202 -11.65 -0.52 -10.20
CA CYS A 202 -12.42 0.31 -9.28
C CYS A 202 -13.90 -0.11 -9.32
N ARG A 203 -14.49 -0.36 -8.13
CA ARG A 203 -15.93 -0.72 -8.00
C ARG A 203 -16.84 0.50 -8.00
N GLU A 204 -16.33 1.63 -7.52
CA GLU A 204 -17.12 2.84 -7.41
C GLU A 204 -17.29 3.50 -8.76
N PRO A 205 -18.53 3.87 -9.15
CA PRO A 205 -18.80 4.49 -10.45
C PRO A 205 -18.15 5.88 -10.58
N LYS A 206 -17.98 6.59 -9.47
CA LYS A 206 -17.25 7.87 -9.40
C LYS A 206 -16.49 7.95 -8.09
N ALA A 207 -15.19 8.23 -8.17
CA ALA A 207 -14.33 8.45 -7.00
C ALA A 207 -13.15 9.34 -7.38
N VAL A 208 -12.69 10.13 -6.42
CA VAL A 208 -11.44 10.88 -6.51
C VAL A 208 -10.60 10.51 -5.30
N VAL A 209 -9.41 9.97 -5.53
CA VAL A 209 -8.52 9.48 -4.47
C VAL A 209 -7.10 9.98 -4.68
N ASP A 210 -6.32 9.96 -3.63
CA ASP A 210 -4.94 10.42 -3.69
C ASP A 210 -4.03 9.35 -4.29
N ILE A 211 -3.04 9.83 -5.05
CA ILE A 211 -1.85 9.10 -5.48
C ILE A 211 -0.70 9.61 -4.63
N VAL A 212 0.09 8.70 -4.04
CA VAL A 212 1.24 9.07 -3.23
C VAL A 212 2.49 8.33 -3.68
N CYS A 213 3.65 8.98 -3.54
CA CYS A 213 4.92 8.29 -3.68
C CYS A 213 5.23 7.56 -2.37
N ALA A 214 5.44 6.24 -2.44
CA ALA A 214 5.67 5.39 -1.29
C ALA A 214 7.12 4.87 -1.19
N GLU A 215 8.06 5.48 -1.95
CA GLU A 215 9.50 5.20 -1.88
C GLU A 215 10.30 6.50 -1.89
N LEU A 216 11.28 6.63 -0.98
CA LEU A 216 12.05 7.86 -0.81
C LEU A 216 12.81 8.22 -2.10
N CYS A 217 12.36 9.28 -2.77
CA CYS A 217 12.89 9.73 -4.05
C CYS A 217 13.69 11.05 -4.00
N GLY A 218 13.90 11.61 -2.82
CA GLY A 218 14.65 12.85 -2.62
C GLY A 218 13.94 13.85 -1.70
N TRP A 219 14.45 15.09 -1.62
CA TRP A 219 13.96 16.10 -0.68
C TRP A 219 12.48 16.49 -0.86
N GLY A 220 11.96 16.40 -2.07
CA GLY A 220 10.56 16.69 -2.39
C GLY A 220 9.63 15.47 -2.34
N HIS A 221 10.09 14.32 -1.85
CA HIS A 221 9.31 13.10 -1.75
C HIS A 221 7.93 13.28 -1.09
N TYR A 222 7.85 14.04 -0.02
CA TYR A 222 6.62 14.31 0.71
C TYR A 222 5.58 15.12 -0.09
N LYS A 223 6.01 15.80 -1.16
CA LYS A 223 5.14 16.59 -2.06
C LYS A 223 4.73 15.81 -3.30
N MET A 224 5.40 14.69 -3.58
CA MET A 224 5.14 13.89 -4.78
C MET A 224 3.83 13.14 -4.62
N SER A 225 2.76 13.82 -4.91
CA SER A 225 1.38 13.33 -4.86
C SER A 225 0.65 13.69 -6.14
N GLY A 226 -0.48 13.04 -6.36
CA GLY A 226 -1.39 13.31 -7.47
C GLY A 226 -2.81 12.93 -7.08
N ARG A 227 -3.73 13.01 -8.02
CA ARG A 227 -5.10 12.56 -7.88
C ARG A 227 -5.46 11.56 -8.95
N ALA A 228 -6.16 10.51 -8.55
CA ALA A 228 -6.76 9.54 -9.46
C ALA A 228 -8.28 9.76 -9.45
N THR A 229 -8.82 10.14 -10.59
CA THR A 229 -10.26 10.31 -10.81
C THR A 229 -10.79 9.09 -11.53
N PHE A 230 -11.73 8.40 -10.91
CA PHE A 230 -12.46 7.28 -11.49
C PHE A 230 -13.83 7.74 -11.92
N GLU A 231 -14.20 7.43 -13.16
CA GLU A 231 -15.46 7.89 -13.75
C GLU A 231 -16.01 6.90 -14.78
N PRO A 232 -17.32 6.94 -15.10
CA PRO A 232 -17.89 6.08 -16.13
C PRO A 232 -17.16 6.22 -17.46
N ARG A 233 -17.11 5.14 -18.24
CA ARG A 233 -16.43 5.12 -19.55
C ARG A 233 -16.83 6.27 -20.46
N SER A 234 -18.10 6.70 -20.45
CA SER A 234 -18.57 7.85 -21.22
C SER A 234 -17.89 9.16 -20.83
N ASP A 235 -17.80 9.40 -19.52
CA ASP A 235 -17.23 10.63 -18.96
C ASP A 235 -15.71 10.64 -19.20
N TYR A 236 -15.05 9.50 -18.98
CA TYR A 236 -13.63 9.29 -19.28
C TYR A 236 -13.28 9.55 -20.75
N ASN A 237 -14.08 9.01 -21.68
CA ASN A 237 -13.87 9.24 -23.11
C ASN A 237 -14.09 10.72 -23.50
N ALA A 238 -15.09 11.38 -22.89
CA ALA A 238 -15.33 12.80 -23.11
C ALA A 238 -14.15 13.64 -22.60
N TRP A 239 -13.63 13.32 -21.41
CA TRP A 239 -12.44 13.95 -20.84
C TRP A 239 -11.19 13.76 -21.73
N LEU A 240 -10.93 12.53 -22.22
CA LEU A 240 -9.84 12.27 -23.14
C LEU A 240 -9.95 13.11 -24.43
N ALA A 241 -11.13 13.18 -25.03
CA ALA A 241 -11.37 13.97 -26.25
C ALA A 241 -11.14 15.47 -26.01
N GLU A 242 -11.55 16.00 -24.85
CA GLU A 242 -11.27 17.37 -24.43
C GLU A 242 -9.77 17.62 -24.34
N LYS A 243 -9.02 16.72 -23.64
CA LYS A 243 -7.57 16.86 -23.44
C LYS A 243 -6.78 16.70 -24.72
N ALA A 244 -7.21 15.84 -25.64
CA ALA A 244 -6.63 15.75 -26.99
C ALA A 244 -6.76 17.06 -27.77
N THR A 245 -7.95 17.67 -27.71
CA THR A 245 -8.23 18.97 -28.38
C THR A 245 -7.37 20.10 -27.78
N GLU A 246 -7.32 20.17 -26.45
CA GLU A 246 -6.46 21.15 -25.76
C GLU A 246 -4.98 21.00 -26.17
N GLN A 247 -4.48 19.78 -26.21
CA GLN A 247 -3.08 19.51 -26.58
C GLN A 247 -2.80 19.88 -28.02
N GLN A 248 -3.71 19.55 -28.94
CA GLN A 248 -3.57 19.94 -30.35
C GLN A 248 -3.58 21.46 -30.53
N THR A 249 -4.46 22.15 -29.86
CA THR A 249 -4.52 23.64 -29.89
C THR A 249 -3.22 24.25 -29.39
N ARG A 250 -2.63 23.74 -28.30
CA ARG A 250 -1.33 24.19 -27.79
C ARG A 250 -0.20 23.95 -28.78
N ARG A 251 -0.16 22.78 -29.44
CA ARG A 251 0.86 22.47 -30.47
C ARG A 251 0.78 23.42 -31.64
N ILE A 252 -0.42 23.75 -32.14
CA ILE A 252 -0.62 24.70 -33.25
C ILE A 252 -0.16 26.11 -32.83
N ALA A 253 -0.53 26.56 -31.62
CA ALA A 253 -0.11 27.87 -31.11
C ALA A 253 1.42 27.98 -30.96
N GLN A 254 2.10 26.91 -30.54
CA GLN A 254 3.56 26.87 -30.45
C GLN A 254 4.27 26.84 -31.81
N SER A 255 3.69 26.17 -32.79
CA SER A 255 4.23 26.11 -34.16
C SER A 255 4.03 27.41 -34.96
N SER A 256 3.07 28.24 -34.55
CA SER A 256 2.75 29.54 -35.17
C SER A 256 3.40 30.74 -34.49
N ALA A 257 4.13 30.52 -33.39
CA ALA A 257 4.92 31.57 -32.75
C ALA A 257 6.21 31.83 -33.54
N PRO A 258 6.54 33.09 -33.87
CA PRO A 258 7.68 33.46 -34.71
C PRO A 258 9.04 33.19 -34.06
#